data_9a35576fc18149f8ddf078e174b40d75
#
_entry.id   9a35576fc18149f8ddf078e174b40d75
#
_cell.length_a   1.000
_cell.length_b   1.000
_cell.length_c   1.000
_cell.angle_alpha   90.00
_cell.angle_beta   90.00
_cell.angle_gamma   90.00
#
_symmetry.space_group_name_H-M   'P 1'
#
loop_
_entity.id
_entity.type
_entity.pdbx_description
1 polymer ?
#
loop_
_entity_poly.entity_id
_entity_poly.type
_entity_poly.pdbx_seq_one_letter_code
_entity_poly.pdbx_strand_id
1 'polypeptide(L)'
;IIQMNSNTYKILVVDDDPDIVELLKYNLSSEGYKVKSASNGSQAVSLAREFIPDLTILDIMMPNMDGVETCRQIRSIPELANKFIIFLTARSEEYSEIAAFEMGADDYITKPIKPRALISRINALFRREVKKDSGSSKISIGNLEIDRVSYTVKLDNKKIILPKKEFELLFFLAQNPDQVFGRDDLLKNIWGSDVYVLARTVDVHIRKVREKIGDGFIITIKGVGYKFVGDQLSI
;
A
#
# COMPACT_ATOMS: atom_id res chain seq x y z
N ILE A 1 8.94 19.10 -20.83
CA ILE A 1 8.91 17.64 -21.14
C ILE A 1 10.06 17.04 -20.38
N ILE A 2 9.79 16.51 -19.18
CA ILE A 2 10.77 15.78 -18.39
C ILE A 2 10.69 14.34 -18.91
N GLN A 3 11.70 13.89 -19.66
CA GLN A 3 11.91 12.48 -19.95
C GLN A 3 12.17 11.77 -18.62
N MET A 4 11.16 11.09 -18.08
CA MET A 4 11.35 10.14 -17.01
C MET A 4 12.11 8.94 -17.60
N ASN A 5 13.28 8.66 -17.05
CA ASN A 5 14.07 7.47 -17.36
C ASN A 5 13.16 6.24 -17.26
N SER A 6 13.07 5.51 -18.36
CA SER A 6 12.12 4.46 -18.62
C SER A 6 12.43 3.15 -17.87
N ASN A 7 12.23 3.12 -16.58
CA ASN A 7 11.80 1.88 -15.96
C ASN A 7 10.30 1.79 -16.20
N THR A 8 9.87 1.07 -17.24
CA THR A 8 8.47 1.00 -17.62
C THR A 8 7.72 0.19 -16.58
N TYR A 9 7.01 0.87 -15.66
CA TYR A 9 6.22 0.22 -14.62
C TYR A 9 5.17 -0.74 -15.22
N LYS A 10 4.98 -1.85 -14.55
CA LYS A 10 4.02 -2.90 -14.90
C LYS A 10 2.74 -2.74 -14.09
N ILE A 11 1.61 -2.68 -14.74
CA ILE A 11 0.30 -2.55 -14.10
C ILE A 11 -0.58 -3.73 -14.48
N LEU A 12 -1.16 -4.39 -13.48
CA LEU A 12 -2.18 -5.41 -13.66
C LEU A 12 -3.56 -4.79 -13.37
N VAL A 13 -4.46 -4.84 -14.34
CA VAL A 13 -5.86 -4.41 -14.21
C VAL A 13 -6.74 -5.64 -14.05
N VAL A 14 -7.57 -5.66 -13.01
CA VAL A 14 -8.45 -6.78 -12.68
C VAL A 14 -9.86 -6.26 -12.45
N ASP A 15 -10.76 -6.58 -13.35
CA ASP A 15 -12.17 -6.21 -13.30
C ASP A 15 -12.95 -7.22 -14.17
N ASP A 16 -14.14 -7.62 -13.77
CA ASP A 16 -15.00 -8.52 -14.56
C ASP A 16 -15.79 -7.77 -15.64
N ASP A 17 -15.83 -6.44 -15.56
CA ASP A 17 -16.41 -5.57 -16.58
C ASP A 17 -15.38 -5.30 -17.71
N PRO A 18 -15.61 -5.84 -18.95
CA PRO A 18 -14.68 -5.66 -20.06
C PRO A 18 -14.53 -4.20 -20.50
N ASP A 19 -15.55 -3.37 -20.33
CA ASP A 19 -15.51 -1.96 -20.72
C ASP A 19 -14.57 -1.16 -19.80
N ILE A 20 -14.60 -1.47 -18.51
CA ILE A 20 -13.67 -0.89 -17.53
C ILE A 20 -12.23 -1.34 -17.80
N VAL A 21 -12.04 -2.62 -18.08
CA VAL A 21 -10.73 -3.18 -18.44
C VAL A 21 -10.16 -2.48 -19.67
N GLU A 22 -10.96 -2.34 -20.75
CA GLU A 22 -10.53 -1.69 -21.98
C GLU A 22 -10.19 -0.22 -21.76
N LEU A 23 -11.06 0.53 -21.06
CA LEU A 23 -10.84 1.91 -20.69
C LEU A 23 -9.52 2.11 -19.95
N LEU A 24 -9.26 1.29 -18.93
CA LEU A 24 -8.05 1.39 -18.12
C LEU A 24 -6.80 1.00 -18.91
N LYS A 25 -6.86 -0.10 -19.68
CA LYS A 25 -5.74 -0.54 -20.54
C LYS A 25 -5.35 0.55 -21.54
N TYR A 26 -6.34 1.13 -22.24
CA TYR A 26 -6.08 2.19 -23.20
C TYR A 26 -5.38 3.38 -22.56
N ASN A 27 -5.96 3.93 -21.49
CA ASN A 27 -5.41 5.12 -20.84
C ASN A 27 -4.03 4.88 -20.22
N LEU A 28 -3.83 3.75 -19.53
CA LEU A 28 -2.55 3.43 -18.88
C LEU A 28 -1.45 3.12 -19.91
N SER A 29 -1.78 2.42 -21.00
CA SER A 29 -0.82 2.15 -22.07
C SER A 29 -0.40 3.43 -22.79
N SER A 30 -1.33 4.38 -22.97
CA SER A 30 -1.04 5.71 -23.56
C SER A 30 -0.08 6.53 -22.71
N GLU A 31 -0.02 6.30 -21.40
CA GLU A 31 0.95 6.91 -20.48
C GLU A 31 2.30 6.17 -20.44
N GLY A 32 2.46 5.11 -21.23
CA GLY A 32 3.70 4.35 -21.36
C GLY A 32 3.86 3.20 -20.36
N TYR A 33 2.82 2.84 -19.58
CA TYR A 33 2.87 1.68 -18.70
C TYR A 33 2.74 0.37 -19.47
N LYS A 34 3.40 -0.70 -18.97
CA LYS A 34 3.14 -2.07 -19.43
C LYS A 34 1.91 -2.61 -18.71
N VAL A 35 0.82 -2.86 -19.45
CA VAL A 35 -0.46 -3.26 -18.87
C VAL A 35 -0.81 -4.69 -19.28
N LYS A 36 -1.12 -5.53 -18.29
CA LYS A 36 -1.84 -6.79 -18.46
C LYS A 36 -3.18 -6.72 -17.72
N SER A 37 -4.14 -7.56 -18.10
CA SER A 37 -5.46 -7.60 -17.47
C SER A 37 -5.93 -9.01 -17.19
N ALA A 38 -6.78 -9.13 -16.18
CA ALA A 38 -7.48 -10.35 -15.82
C ALA A 38 -8.96 -10.02 -15.58
N SER A 39 -9.86 -10.97 -15.88
CA SER A 39 -11.31 -10.81 -15.73
C SER A 39 -11.87 -11.45 -14.45
N ASN A 40 -11.03 -12.02 -13.60
CA ASN A 40 -11.41 -12.62 -12.32
C ASN A 40 -10.20 -12.79 -11.42
N GLY A 41 -10.45 -13.06 -10.13
CA GLY A 41 -9.40 -13.17 -9.11
C GLY A 41 -8.41 -14.31 -9.35
N SER A 42 -8.87 -15.48 -9.74
CA SER A 42 -7.99 -16.65 -9.98
C SER A 42 -7.00 -16.39 -11.13
N GLN A 43 -7.48 -15.82 -12.23
CA GLN A 43 -6.65 -15.40 -13.34
C GLN A 43 -5.66 -14.31 -12.92
N ALA A 44 -6.11 -13.36 -12.09
CA ALA A 44 -5.29 -12.29 -11.58
C ALA A 44 -4.11 -12.80 -10.75
N VAL A 45 -4.34 -13.73 -9.82
CA VAL A 45 -3.29 -14.34 -9.00
C VAL A 45 -2.26 -15.08 -9.86
N SER A 46 -2.71 -15.86 -10.83
CA SER A 46 -1.82 -16.59 -11.75
C SER A 46 -0.97 -15.61 -12.58
N LEU A 47 -1.61 -14.60 -13.14
CA LEU A 47 -0.95 -13.60 -13.98
C LEU A 47 -0.01 -12.70 -13.15
N ALA A 48 -0.35 -12.39 -11.90
CA ALA A 48 0.50 -11.62 -11.00
C ALA A 48 1.82 -12.33 -10.69
N ARG A 49 1.82 -13.67 -10.52
CA ARG A 49 3.03 -14.48 -10.31
C ARG A 49 3.98 -14.41 -11.50
N GLU A 50 3.43 -14.45 -12.71
CA GLU A 50 4.24 -14.44 -13.95
C GLU A 50 4.72 -13.02 -14.29
N PHE A 51 3.82 -12.05 -14.20
CA PHE A 51 4.04 -10.69 -14.68
C PHE A 51 4.82 -9.84 -13.68
N ILE A 52 4.71 -10.11 -12.37
CA ILE A 52 5.26 -9.33 -11.25
C ILE A 52 4.94 -7.84 -11.43
N PRO A 53 3.66 -7.43 -11.30
CA PRO A 53 3.26 -6.05 -11.46
C PRO A 53 3.80 -5.17 -10.34
N ASP A 54 4.10 -3.90 -10.65
CA ASP A 54 4.45 -2.87 -9.67
C ASP A 54 3.20 -2.27 -9.01
N LEU A 55 2.06 -2.34 -9.73
CA LEU A 55 0.74 -1.94 -9.26
C LEU A 55 -0.32 -2.90 -9.77
N THR A 56 -1.22 -3.32 -8.88
CA THR A 56 -2.46 -4.01 -9.25
C THR A 56 -3.64 -3.08 -8.99
N ILE A 57 -4.47 -2.85 -10.00
CA ILE A 57 -5.77 -2.18 -9.89
C ILE A 57 -6.81 -3.29 -9.87
N LEU A 58 -7.60 -3.37 -8.82
CA LEU A 58 -8.38 -4.56 -8.49
C LEU A 58 -9.81 -4.19 -8.10
N ASP A 59 -10.78 -4.66 -8.88
CA ASP A 59 -12.18 -4.53 -8.50
C ASP A 59 -12.48 -5.38 -7.26
N ILE A 60 -13.28 -4.84 -6.35
CA ILE A 60 -13.70 -5.55 -5.13
C ILE A 60 -14.76 -6.59 -5.47
N MET A 61 -15.73 -6.21 -6.28
CA MET A 61 -16.93 -7.01 -6.53
C MET A 61 -16.80 -7.85 -7.79
N MET A 62 -16.16 -9.00 -7.68
CA MET A 62 -16.04 -9.95 -8.79
C MET A 62 -16.68 -11.31 -8.43
N PRO A 63 -17.19 -12.04 -9.42
CA PRO A 63 -17.76 -13.37 -9.18
C PRO A 63 -16.67 -14.40 -8.82
N ASN A 64 -17.06 -15.42 -8.05
CA ASN A 64 -16.26 -16.56 -7.58
C ASN A 64 -15.15 -16.20 -6.58
N MET A 65 -14.16 -15.40 -6.96
CA MET A 65 -13.11 -14.88 -6.08
C MET A 65 -13.15 -13.36 -6.14
N ASP A 66 -13.58 -12.74 -5.04
CA ASP A 66 -13.68 -11.31 -4.92
C ASP A 66 -12.29 -10.63 -4.84
N GLY A 67 -12.28 -9.30 -4.91
CA GLY A 67 -11.04 -8.54 -4.88
C GLY A 67 -10.31 -8.64 -3.54
N VAL A 68 -11.03 -8.84 -2.45
CA VAL A 68 -10.45 -8.95 -1.11
C VAL A 68 -9.62 -10.24 -1.00
N GLU A 69 -10.18 -11.37 -1.38
CA GLU A 69 -9.48 -12.66 -1.39
C GLU A 69 -8.34 -12.65 -2.42
N THR A 70 -8.57 -12.02 -3.59
CA THR A 70 -7.53 -11.85 -4.61
C THR A 70 -6.34 -11.04 -4.06
N CYS A 71 -6.60 -9.93 -3.36
CA CYS A 71 -5.58 -9.11 -2.70
C CYS A 71 -4.79 -9.94 -1.68
N ARG A 72 -5.48 -10.69 -0.83
CA ARG A 72 -4.85 -11.56 0.18
C ARG A 72 -3.89 -12.57 -0.46
N GLN A 73 -4.31 -13.22 -1.54
CA GLN A 73 -3.48 -14.19 -2.27
C GLN A 73 -2.29 -13.51 -2.96
N ILE A 74 -2.46 -12.35 -3.58
CA ILE A 74 -1.35 -11.59 -4.17
C ILE A 74 -0.35 -11.18 -3.08
N ARG A 75 -0.81 -10.70 -1.93
CA ARG A 75 0.05 -10.33 -0.80
C ARG A 75 0.83 -11.50 -0.21
N SER A 76 0.32 -12.73 -0.32
CA SER A 76 1.03 -13.93 0.13
C SER A 76 2.22 -14.31 -0.75
N ILE A 77 2.34 -13.72 -1.94
CA ILE A 77 3.47 -13.92 -2.85
C ILE A 77 4.61 -12.99 -2.41
N PRO A 78 5.79 -13.50 -1.99
CA PRO A 78 6.85 -12.69 -1.42
C PRO A 78 7.30 -11.51 -2.31
N GLU A 79 7.39 -11.73 -3.63
CA GLU A 79 7.81 -10.74 -4.62
C GLU A 79 6.79 -9.61 -4.81
N LEU A 80 5.54 -9.85 -4.42
CA LEU A 80 4.41 -8.94 -4.56
C LEU A 80 3.96 -8.32 -3.24
N ALA A 81 4.49 -8.80 -2.12
CA ALA A 81 4.08 -8.33 -0.78
C ALA A 81 4.19 -6.81 -0.62
N ASN A 82 5.21 -6.19 -1.25
CA ASN A 82 5.50 -4.75 -1.17
C ASN A 82 5.07 -3.96 -2.43
N LYS A 83 4.39 -4.59 -3.38
CA LYS A 83 3.89 -3.91 -4.58
C LYS A 83 2.58 -3.19 -4.28
N PHE A 84 2.23 -2.18 -5.05
CA PHE A 84 1.00 -1.42 -4.82
C PHE A 84 -0.25 -2.20 -5.20
N ILE A 85 -1.31 -2.05 -4.40
CA ILE A 85 -2.67 -2.50 -4.74
C ILE A 85 -3.63 -1.34 -4.51
N ILE A 86 -4.39 -0.99 -5.55
CA ILE A 86 -5.48 -0.02 -5.51
C ILE A 86 -6.77 -0.77 -5.75
N PHE A 87 -7.75 -0.61 -4.86
CA PHE A 87 -9.09 -1.15 -5.11
C PHE A 87 -9.95 -0.21 -5.94
N LEU A 88 -10.78 -0.81 -6.81
CA LEU A 88 -11.93 -0.15 -7.43
C LEU A 88 -13.18 -0.55 -6.64
N THR A 89 -14.01 0.42 -6.29
CA THR A 89 -15.21 0.18 -5.49
C THR A 89 -16.40 0.99 -5.96
N ALA A 90 -17.61 0.45 -5.85
CA ALA A 90 -18.84 1.21 -6.02
C ALA A 90 -19.07 2.11 -4.79
N ARG A 91 -19.62 3.30 -4.97
CA ARG A 91 -19.70 4.42 -4.01
C ARG A 91 -20.49 4.17 -2.72
N SER A 92 -21.06 3.01 -2.48
CA SER A 92 -22.13 2.82 -1.50
C SER A 92 -21.75 2.28 -0.13
N GLU A 93 -20.46 2.01 0.16
CA GLU A 93 -20.14 1.33 1.42
C GLU A 93 -18.90 1.93 2.11
N GLU A 94 -19.13 2.81 3.11
CA GLU A 94 -18.10 3.15 4.11
C GLU A 94 -17.48 1.90 4.77
N TYR A 95 -18.23 0.79 4.80
CA TYR A 95 -17.79 -0.52 5.29
C TYR A 95 -16.77 -1.18 4.37
N SER A 96 -16.85 -0.95 3.05
CA SER A 96 -15.89 -1.54 2.10
C SER A 96 -14.52 -0.84 2.13
N GLU A 97 -14.45 0.44 2.48
CA GLU A 97 -13.17 1.15 2.60
C GLU A 97 -12.32 0.62 3.75
N ILE A 98 -12.91 0.44 4.93
CA ILE A 98 -12.21 -0.10 6.10
C ILE A 98 -11.78 -1.54 5.82
N ALA A 99 -12.68 -2.36 5.25
CA ALA A 99 -12.38 -3.74 4.87
C ALA A 99 -11.25 -3.80 3.81
N ALA A 100 -11.26 -2.91 2.83
CA ALA A 100 -10.23 -2.83 1.81
C ALA A 100 -8.83 -2.57 2.40
N PHE A 101 -8.74 -1.63 3.36
CA PHE A 101 -7.49 -1.37 4.06
C PHE A 101 -7.12 -2.48 5.05
N GLU A 102 -8.09 -3.10 5.69
CA GLU A 102 -7.87 -4.29 6.52
C GLU A 102 -7.27 -5.45 5.72
N MET A 103 -7.48 -5.51 4.42
CA MET A 103 -6.95 -6.56 3.54
C MET A 103 -5.64 -6.18 2.85
N GLY A 104 -5.04 -5.03 3.18
CA GLY A 104 -3.70 -4.64 2.73
C GLY A 104 -3.67 -3.85 1.42
N ALA A 105 -4.75 -3.18 1.04
CA ALA A 105 -4.73 -2.21 -0.05
C ALA A 105 -3.93 -0.95 0.32
N ASP A 106 -3.32 -0.32 -0.67
CA ASP A 106 -2.56 0.92 -0.50
C ASP A 106 -3.41 2.15 -0.76
N ASP A 107 -4.44 2.03 -1.61
CA ASP A 107 -5.40 3.09 -1.93
C ASP A 107 -6.69 2.47 -2.50
N TYR A 108 -7.74 3.29 -2.65
CA TYR A 108 -8.97 2.89 -3.33
C TYR A 108 -9.50 4.02 -4.22
N ILE A 109 -10.26 3.65 -5.23
CA ILE A 109 -10.87 4.58 -6.19
C ILE A 109 -12.32 4.18 -6.39
N THR A 110 -13.21 5.15 -6.24
CA THR A 110 -14.64 4.93 -6.44
C THR A 110 -15.01 4.95 -7.92
N LYS A 111 -15.84 4.01 -8.34
CA LYS A 111 -16.52 4.04 -9.64
C LYS A 111 -17.64 5.13 -9.61
N PRO A 112 -17.89 5.93 -10.67
CA PRO A 112 -17.26 5.83 -12.00
C PRO A 112 -15.83 6.39 -12.03
N ILE A 113 -14.95 5.66 -12.71
CA ILE A 113 -13.53 5.97 -12.77
C ILE A 113 -13.30 7.18 -13.69
N LYS A 114 -12.58 8.18 -13.16
CA LYS A 114 -12.10 9.31 -13.94
C LYS A 114 -10.65 9.03 -14.37
N PRO A 115 -10.36 8.68 -15.64
CA PRO A 115 -9.03 8.21 -16.05
C PRO A 115 -7.90 9.19 -15.71
N ARG A 116 -8.09 10.49 -15.91
CA ARG A 116 -7.07 11.51 -15.57
C ARG A 116 -6.75 11.54 -14.06
N ALA A 117 -7.77 11.40 -13.22
CA ALA A 117 -7.57 11.39 -11.77
C ALA A 117 -6.84 10.11 -11.32
N LEU A 118 -7.18 8.96 -11.90
CA LEU A 118 -6.48 7.69 -11.68
C LEU A 118 -5.00 7.80 -12.07
N ILE A 119 -4.71 8.27 -13.28
CA ILE A 119 -3.33 8.44 -13.77
C ILE A 119 -2.53 9.38 -12.86
N SER A 120 -3.13 10.51 -12.45
CA SER A 120 -2.49 11.44 -11.51
C SER A 120 -2.11 10.77 -10.19
N ARG A 121 -3.00 9.92 -9.63
CA ARG A 121 -2.74 9.14 -8.41
C ARG A 121 -1.63 8.11 -8.60
N ILE A 122 -1.66 7.35 -9.69
CA ILE A 122 -0.63 6.36 -10.03
C ILE A 122 0.73 7.04 -10.17
N ASN A 123 0.79 8.15 -10.90
CA ASN A 123 2.01 8.95 -11.04
C ASN A 123 2.52 9.47 -9.69
N ALA A 124 1.63 9.88 -8.80
CA ALA A 124 2.00 10.31 -7.45
C ALA A 124 2.55 9.16 -6.60
N LEU A 125 1.98 7.95 -6.71
CA LEU A 125 2.48 6.76 -6.03
C LEU A 125 3.91 6.43 -6.48
N PHE A 126 4.15 6.33 -7.78
CA PHE A 126 5.48 5.99 -8.32
C PHE A 126 6.51 7.09 -8.09
N ARG A 127 6.13 8.38 -8.20
CA ARG A 127 7.04 9.51 -7.94
C ARG A 127 7.54 9.55 -6.49
N ARG A 128 6.72 9.15 -5.52
CA ARG A 128 7.12 9.07 -4.10
C ARG A 128 8.16 7.99 -3.86
N GLU A 129 8.12 6.92 -4.63
CA GLU A 129 9.12 5.86 -4.57
C GLU A 129 10.52 6.38 -4.91
N VAL A 130 10.63 7.24 -5.92
CA VAL A 130 11.90 7.79 -6.41
C VAL A 130 12.49 8.86 -5.47
N LYS A 131 11.67 9.62 -4.74
CA LYS A 131 12.14 10.75 -3.90
C LYS A 131 12.63 10.37 -2.50
N LYS A 132 12.54 9.11 -2.11
CA LYS A 132 12.79 8.67 -0.71
C LYS A 132 14.23 8.28 -0.38
N ASP A 133 15.23 8.67 -1.19
CA ASP A 133 16.63 8.22 -1.06
C ASP A 133 17.55 9.10 -0.17
N SER A 134 17.03 10.04 0.61
CA SER A 134 17.88 10.95 1.39
C SER A 134 17.63 10.86 2.89
N GLY A 135 17.99 9.75 3.50
CA GLY A 135 17.95 9.55 4.96
C GLY A 135 18.62 8.23 5.36
N SER A 136 18.84 8.00 6.64
CA SER A 136 19.32 6.71 7.14
C SER A 136 18.43 5.59 6.61
N SER A 137 18.97 4.72 5.79
CA SER A 137 18.22 3.62 5.16
C SER A 137 17.95 2.47 6.11
N LYS A 138 18.63 2.43 7.27
CA LYS A 138 18.50 1.38 8.28
C LYS A 138 18.27 1.98 9.65
N ILE A 139 17.35 1.38 10.38
CA ILE A 139 17.02 1.71 11.76
C ILE A 139 17.13 0.44 12.57
N SER A 140 17.83 0.50 13.70
CA SER A 140 17.94 -0.60 14.65
C SER A 140 17.57 -0.09 16.04
N ILE A 141 16.53 -0.66 16.64
CA ILE A 141 16.03 -0.27 17.97
C ILE A 141 15.73 -1.55 18.74
N GLY A 142 16.55 -1.82 19.74
CA GLY A 142 16.48 -3.09 20.48
C GLY A 142 16.66 -4.30 19.54
N ASN A 143 15.68 -5.17 19.52
CA ASN A 143 15.62 -6.36 18.65
C ASN A 143 14.91 -6.14 17.30
N LEU A 144 14.46 -4.91 17.02
CA LEU A 144 13.80 -4.52 15.77
C LEU A 144 14.81 -3.88 14.80
N GLU A 145 14.93 -4.45 13.62
CA GLU A 145 15.71 -3.90 12.50
C GLU A 145 14.77 -3.56 11.35
N ILE A 146 14.90 -2.36 10.79
CA ILE A 146 14.11 -1.90 9.64
C ILE A 146 15.08 -1.42 8.57
N ASP A 147 15.04 -2.04 7.39
CA ASP A 147 15.87 -1.67 6.24
C ASP A 147 14.98 -1.21 5.10
N ARG A 148 15.07 0.07 4.79
CA ARG A 148 14.24 0.72 3.77
C ARG A 148 14.68 0.36 2.35
N VAL A 149 15.95 0.10 2.11
CA VAL A 149 16.45 -0.24 0.78
C VAL A 149 15.90 -1.59 0.34
N SER A 150 15.93 -2.57 1.26
CA SER A 150 15.40 -3.91 0.99
C SER A 150 13.92 -4.08 1.35
N TYR A 151 13.26 -3.05 1.90
CA TYR A 151 11.90 -3.13 2.47
C TYR A 151 11.76 -4.33 3.43
N THR A 152 12.76 -4.52 4.26
CA THR A 152 12.81 -5.65 5.19
C THR A 152 12.69 -5.17 6.63
N VAL A 153 11.83 -5.85 7.38
CA VAL A 153 11.74 -5.73 8.85
C VAL A 153 12.19 -7.04 9.47
N LYS A 154 12.99 -6.97 10.52
CA LYS A 154 13.34 -8.14 11.34
C LYS A 154 13.06 -7.85 12.80
N LEU A 155 12.51 -8.80 13.50
CA LEU A 155 12.33 -8.83 14.94
C LEU A 155 12.96 -10.11 15.46
N ASP A 156 13.87 -10.01 16.42
CA ASP A 156 14.65 -11.16 16.93
C ASP A 156 15.32 -11.96 15.79
N ASN A 157 15.90 -11.27 14.80
CA ASN A 157 16.49 -11.84 13.59
C ASN A 157 15.51 -12.60 12.67
N LYS A 158 14.21 -12.64 12.99
CA LYS A 158 13.18 -13.23 12.14
C LYS A 158 12.61 -12.18 11.17
N LYS A 159 12.59 -12.51 9.88
CA LYS A 159 12.04 -11.63 8.85
C LYS A 159 10.52 -11.53 8.98
N ILE A 160 10.02 -10.30 9.02
CA ILE A 160 8.60 -9.96 9.02
C ILE A 160 8.26 -9.31 7.68
N ILE A 161 7.19 -9.77 7.04
CA ILE A 161 6.68 -9.19 5.79
C ILE A 161 5.58 -8.19 6.13
N LEU A 162 5.83 -6.92 5.80
CA LEU A 162 4.84 -5.85 5.89
C LEU A 162 4.45 -5.41 4.48
N PRO A 163 3.16 -5.24 4.17
CA PRO A 163 2.71 -4.49 3.01
C PRO A 163 3.30 -3.08 3.00
N LYS A 164 3.40 -2.49 1.82
CA LYS A 164 4.14 -1.23 1.63
C LYS A 164 3.72 -0.11 2.57
N LYS A 165 2.41 0.11 2.77
CA LYS A 165 1.92 1.17 3.67
C LYS A 165 2.17 0.88 5.14
N GLU A 166 2.09 -0.37 5.57
CA GLU A 166 2.47 -0.78 6.93
C GLU A 166 3.96 -0.55 7.16
N PHE A 167 4.81 -0.91 6.17
CA PHE A 167 6.24 -0.66 6.24
C PHE A 167 6.57 0.84 6.31
N GLU A 168 5.98 1.66 5.43
CA GLU A 168 6.23 3.10 5.39
C GLU A 168 5.76 3.79 6.68
N LEU A 169 4.64 3.35 7.25
CA LEU A 169 4.13 3.86 8.51
C LEU A 169 5.08 3.53 9.67
N LEU A 170 5.51 2.28 9.78
CA LEU A 170 6.47 1.85 10.78
C LEU A 170 7.80 2.60 10.63
N PHE A 171 8.33 2.68 9.41
CA PHE A 171 9.60 3.35 9.14
C PHE A 171 9.54 4.84 9.48
N PHE A 172 8.47 5.53 9.09
CA PHE A 172 8.28 6.95 9.41
C PHE A 172 8.25 7.20 10.92
N LEU A 173 7.49 6.40 11.66
CA LEU A 173 7.39 6.52 13.10
C LEU A 173 8.73 6.20 13.79
N ALA A 174 9.43 5.16 13.33
CA ALA A 174 10.74 4.79 13.86
C ALA A 174 11.87 5.77 13.53
N GLN A 175 11.75 6.53 12.43
CA GLN A 175 12.67 7.64 12.14
C GLN A 175 12.48 8.85 13.08
N ASN A 176 11.34 8.94 13.73
CA ASN A 176 10.98 10.04 14.61
C ASN A 176 10.59 9.51 16.01
N PRO A 177 11.51 8.83 16.70
CA PRO A 177 11.21 8.21 17.99
C PRO A 177 10.78 9.28 19.00
N ASP A 178 9.85 8.89 19.87
CA ASP A 178 9.29 9.72 20.94
C ASP A 178 8.49 10.95 20.51
N GLN A 179 8.37 11.19 19.20
CA GLN A 179 7.49 12.22 18.66
C GLN A 179 6.07 11.67 18.45
N VAL A 180 5.08 12.44 18.87
CA VAL A 180 3.65 12.12 18.67
C VAL A 180 3.18 12.69 17.35
N PHE A 181 2.54 11.86 16.53
CA PHE A 181 1.92 12.25 15.26
C PHE A 181 0.41 12.02 15.30
N GLY A 182 -0.34 13.05 14.90
CA GLY A 182 -1.78 12.94 14.69
C GLY A 182 -2.12 12.03 13.50
N ARG A 183 -3.39 11.55 13.46
CA ARG A 183 -3.86 10.71 12.35
C ARG A 183 -3.75 11.41 11.00
N ASP A 184 -4.12 12.69 10.95
CA ASP A 184 -4.06 13.48 9.73
C ASP A 184 -2.61 13.73 9.27
N ASP A 185 -1.69 13.93 10.21
CA ASP A 185 -0.26 14.06 9.91
C ASP A 185 0.29 12.76 9.31
N LEU A 186 -0.03 11.62 9.93
CA LEU A 186 0.37 10.31 9.42
C LEU A 186 -0.24 10.03 8.05
N LEU A 187 -1.54 10.33 7.88
CA LEU A 187 -2.22 10.18 6.60
C LEU A 187 -1.50 10.98 5.51
N LYS A 188 -1.26 12.27 5.76
CA LYS A 188 -0.59 13.16 4.82
C LYS A 188 0.83 12.70 4.47
N ASN A 189 1.61 12.26 5.44
CA ASN A 189 3.00 11.83 5.24
C ASN A 189 3.11 10.48 4.52
N ILE A 190 2.21 9.52 4.81
CA ILE A 190 2.29 8.15 4.30
C ILE A 190 1.44 7.96 3.04
N TRP A 191 0.23 8.52 2.99
CA TRP A 191 -0.68 8.42 1.83
C TRP A 191 -0.61 9.65 0.93
N GLY A 192 -0.32 10.83 1.50
CA GLY A 192 -0.21 12.10 0.79
C GLY A 192 -1.42 12.99 0.96
N SER A 193 -1.26 14.27 0.54
CA SER A 193 -2.29 15.30 0.67
C SER A 193 -3.49 15.14 -0.30
N ASP A 194 -3.30 14.37 -1.38
CA ASP A 194 -4.27 14.27 -2.47
C ASP A 194 -5.12 12.98 -2.40
N VAL A 195 -5.02 12.25 -1.28
CA VAL A 195 -5.72 10.98 -1.07
C VAL A 195 -6.94 11.21 -0.20
N TYR A 196 -8.12 10.87 -0.72
CA TYR A 196 -9.38 10.89 0.03
C TYR A 196 -9.54 9.61 0.85
N VAL A 197 -8.65 9.41 1.82
CA VAL A 197 -8.68 8.27 2.74
C VAL A 197 -9.04 8.78 4.12
N LEU A 198 -9.94 8.08 4.81
CA LEU A 198 -10.35 8.45 6.15
C LEU A 198 -9.18 8.31 7.15
N ALA A 199 -9.08 9.25 8.10
CA ALA A 199 -8.07 9.21 9.15
C ALA A 199 -8.06 7.89 9.95
N ARG A 200 -9.21 7.20 10.03
CA ARG A 200 -9.38 5.86 10.61
C ARG A 200 -8.55 4.77 9.93
N THR A 201 -8.15 4.96 8.66
CA THR A 201 -7.24 4.04 7.95
C THR A 201 -5.90 3.89 8.66
N VAL A 202 -5.42 4.96 9.30
CA VAL A 202 -4.19 4.91 10.09
C VAL A 202 -4.33 3.92 11.25
N ASP A 203 -5.48 3.91 11.93
CA ASP A 203 -5.72 3.01 13.06
C ASP A 203 -5.65 1.53 12.65
N VAL A 204 -6.20 1.22 11.47
CA VAL A 204 -6.15 -0.14 10.90
C VAL A 204 -4.70 -0.57 10.64
N HIS A 205 -3.91 0.29 10.02
CA HIS A 205 -2.51 -0.02 9.71
C HIS A 205 -1.64 -0.10 10.97
N ILE A 206 -1.85 0.77 11.95
CA ILE A 206 -1.20 0.68 13.27
C ILE A 206 -1.49 -0.67 13.93
N ARG A 207 -2.76 -1.09 13.95
CA ARG A 207 -3.16 -2.39 14.50
C ARG A 207 -2.40 -3.52 13.82
N LYS A 208 -2.37 -3.55 12.48
CA LYS A 208 -1.69 -4.59 11.70
C LYS A 208 -0.17 -4.62 11.90
N VAL A 209 0.44 -3.46 12.02
CA VAL A 209 1.87 -3.38 12.34
C VAL A 209 2.11 -3.98 13.73
N ARG A 210 1.30 -3.61 14.75
CA ARG A 210 1.40 -4.15 16.11
C ARG A 210 1.21 -5.67 16.17
N GLU A 211 0.23 -6.21 15.42
CA GLU A 211 0.01 -7.66 15.32
C GLU A 211 1.26 -8.42 14.86
N LYS A 212 2.14 -7.76 14.09
CA LYS A 212 3.34 -8.37 13.51
C LYS A 212 4.62 -8.12 14.31
N ILE A 213 4.76 -6.93 14.91
CA ILE A 213 5.97 -6.56 15.65
C ILE A 213 5.77 -6.50 17.17
N GLY A 214 4.52 -6.65 17.65
CA GLY A 214 4.17 -6.49 19.06
C GLY A 214 3.73 -5.05 19.41
N ASP A 215 3.01 -4.93 20.52
CA ASP A 215 2.39 -3.66 20.96
C ASP A 215 3.40 -2.68 21.60
N GLY A 216 4.58 -3.15 21.98
CA GLY A 216 5.56 -2.37 22.75
C GLY A 216 6.24 -1.24 21.95
N PHE A 217 6.28 -1.31 20.62
CA PHE A 217 7.01 -0.34 19.80
C PHE A 217 6.22 0.92 19.47
N ILE A 218 4.91 0.80 19.28
CA ILE A 218 4.05 1.93 18.93
C ILE A 218 3.00 2.09 20.02
N ILE A 219 2.97 3.23 20.69
CA ILE A 219 1.96 3.53 21.71
C ILE A 219 0.92 4.52 21.20
N THR A 220 -0.31 4.39 21.72
CA THR A 220 -1.40 5.32 21.44
C THR A 220 -1.43 6.41 22.50
N ILE A 221 -1.35 7.67 22.08
CA ILE A 221 -1.62 8.82 22.92
C ILE A 221 -3.09 9.18 22.73
N LYS A 222 -3.90 8.84 23.74
CA LYS A 222 -5.37 8.96 23.67
C LYS A 222 -5.78 10.39 23.29
N GLY A 223 -6.63 10.51 22.28
CA GLY A 223 -7.13 11.81 21.79
C GLY A 223 -6.14 12.59 20.92
N VAL A 224 -4.86 12.13 20.76
CA VAL A 224 -3.82 12.83 20.01
C VAL A 224 -3.37 12.03 18.79
N GLY A 225 -2.84 10.82 18.98
CA GLY A 225 -2.29 10.04 17.87
C GLY A 225 -1.39 8.90 18.32
N TYR A 226 -0.29 8.71 17.61
CA TYR A 226 0.63 7.59 17.79
C TYR A 226 2.07 8.06 17.93
N LYS A 227 2.86 7.30 18.71
CA LYS A 227 4.25 7.53 18.97
C LYS A 227 5.03 6.22 18.91
N PHE A 228 6.20 6.22 18.27
CA PHE A 228 7.16 5.11 18.37
C PHE A 228 8.04 5.31 19.63
N VAL A 229 8.27 4.21 20.34
CA VAL A 229 9.10 4.23 21.57
C VAL A 229 10.55 3.96 21.18
N GLY A 230 11.43 4.93 21.40
CA GLY A 230 12.85 4.86 21.03
C GLY A 230 13.69 3.94 21.90
N ASP A 231 13.42 3.95 23.20
CA ASP A 231 14.06 3.04 24.16
C ASP A 231 13.07 1.99 24.65
N GLN A 232 13.30 0.75 24.29
CA GLN A 232 12.67 -0.36 25.00
C GLN A 232 13.43 -0.54 26.32
N LEU A 233 13.02 0.17 27.36
CA LEU A 233 13.40 -0.16 28.70
C LEU A 233 12.89 -1.58 28.97
N SER A 234 13.85 -2.50 29.14
CA SER A 234 13.58 -3.86 29.61
C SER A 234 12.75 -3.77 30.90
N ILE A 235 11.47 -4.17 30.81
CA ILE A 235 10.64 -4.44 31.99
C ILE A 235 10.80 -5.89 32.35
#